data_026cba8e81f8122ed85706f11cfeb93f
#
_entry.id   026cba8e81f8122ed85706f11cfeb93f
#
_cell.length_a   1.000
_cell.length_b   1.000
_cell.length_c   1.000
_cell.angle_alpha   90.00
_cell.angle_beta   90.00
_cell.angle_gamma   90.00
#
_symmetry.space_group_name_H-M   'P 1'
#
loop_
_entity.id
_entity.type
_entity.pdbx_description
1 polymer ?
#
loop_
_entity_poly.entity_id
_entity_poly.type
_entity_poly.pdbx_seq_one_letter_code
_entity_poly.pdbx_strand_id
1 'polypeptide(L)'
;MRFTTRPEIRGTFGVAASTHWIASAVGMGVLERGGNAVDAAVAMGFTLQIVEPHLCGPAGDMPALVYAAQADRIDVICGQGSAPAAATIGHYRAQGLSLVPGSGLLATVIPGAFDAWMLMLRDYGTITVRQALEAAIHYADKGHPMLPRVADAIAGLRDFFAAEWPTSAEVWTPGGAAPAPHALFRNPLLAQTYSRIVAEAEAASGREAQIEAARRAWSQGFVAEAVGAYLARAEVMDVSGRRNRGVLTADDMAGWSATVERPLSYAYGDWTVHKTGPWGQGPVLLQALSLLKGFDIAAMDPEGAEFAHVVVEAFKLAAADREAYYGDPAFSAVPMAALLSDAYADARRALIGPDASLDHRPGRLPGFEGQADAYVARAARRFDAGKGASAGEPTMAHLTSRSGAEARAPASGGAAATDLRGDTVHIDVIDRWGNMVSSTPSGGWLQSNPCIPGLGFPLNSRAQMFWLEEGLPTSLAPGRRPRTTLTPSLASLHGRPTLAFGSPGGDQQDQWQLILFLRHVHHGLGLQEAIDTPLFHTSHFQGSFYPREARPGHLMIETSAGPDVLAALRARGHLVEEAEPWTVGRLTAARRDPDGTLRAAATPRLMQAYAIGR
;
A
#
# COMPACT_ATOMS: atom_id res chain seq x y z
N MET A 1 -19.89 1.31 -27.15
CA MET A 1 -19.27 0.53 -26.07
C MET A 1 -17.77 0.53 -26.39
N ARG A 2 -16.94 1.04 -25.50
CA ARG A 2 -15.49 0.98 -25.65
C ARG A 2 -15.02 -0.46 -25.51
N PHE A 3 -13.96 -0.84 -26.20
CA PHE A 3 -13.27 -2.09 -25.95
C PHE A 3 -12.64 -2.03 -24.55
N THR A 4 -12.78 -3.12 -23.79
CA THR A 4 -12.12 -3.31 -22.50
C THR A 4 -11.28 -4.59 -22.54
N THR A 5 -10.18 -4.64 -21.81
CA THR A 5 -9.27 -5.80 -21.77
C THR A 5 -9.95 -7.06 -21.24
N ARG A 6 -10.99 -6.87 -20.45
CA ARG A 6 -11.87 -7.92 -19.92
C ARG A 6 -13.25 -7.33 -19.62
N PRO A 7 -14.30 -8.16 -19.54
CA PRO A 7 -15.61 -7.66 -19.16
C PRO A 7 -15.59 -7.13 -17.72
N GLU A 8 -16.34 -6.07 -17.46
CA GLU A 8 -16.69 -5.70 -16.10
C GLU A 8 -17.56 -6.81 -15.51
N ILE A 9 -17.14 -7.38 -14.38
CA ILE A 9 -17.89 -8.45 -13.71
C ILE A 9 -19.19 -7.87 -13.16
N ARG A 10 -20.30 -8.58 -13.34
CA ARG A 10 -21.63 -8.24 -12.82
C ARG A 10 -22.27 -9.45 -12.17
N GLY A 11 -22.98 -9.23 -11.06
CA GLY A 11 -23.67 -10.29 -10.33
C GLY A 11 -24.62 -9.74 -9.27
N THR A 12 -25.23 -10.64 -8.51
CA THR A 12 -26.17 -10.31 -7.44
C THR A 12 -25.86 -11.01 -6.12
N PHE A 13 -24.89 -11.92 -6.15
CA PHE A 13 -24.52 -12.74 -4.99
C PHE A 13 -23.32 -12.19 -4.23
N GLY A 14 -22.26 -11.83 -4.94
CA GLY A 14 -21.04 -11.29 -4.35
C GLY A 14 -19.98 -11.02 -5.41
N VAL A 15 -19.07 -10.09 -5.10
CA VAL A 15 -17.92 -9.77 -5.94
C VAL A 15 -16.67 -9.64 -5.08
N ALA A 16 -15.53 -10.12 -5.62
CA ALA A 16 -14.21 -10.02 -5.00
C ALA A 16 -13.18 -9.63 -6.06
N ALA A 17 -12.41 -8.59 -5.80
CA ALA A 17 -11.32 -8.15 -6.66
C ALA A 17 -10.02 -8.01 -5.85
N SER A 18 -8.91 -8.43 -6.43
CA SER A 18 -7.59 -8.26 -5.81
C SER A 18 -6.47 -8.24 -6.84
N THR A 19 -5.26 -7.98 -6.37
CA THR A 19 -4.04 -7.98 -7.18
C THR A 19 -3.63 -9.37 -7.69
N HIS A 20 -4.26 -10.45 -7.21
CA HIS A 20 -3.93 -11.82 -7.64
C HIS A 20 -5.18 -12.70 -7.81
N TRP A 21 -5.27 -13.43 -8.95
CA TRP A 21 -6.44 -14.26 -9.27
C TRP A 21 -6.72 -15.37 -8.24
N ILE A 22 -5.67 -15.97 -7.63
CA ILE A 22 -5.83 -17.02 -6.60
C ILE A 22 -6.55 -16.41 -5.38
N ALA A 23 -6.14 -15.23 -4.94
CA ALA A 23 -6.77 -14.57 -3.79
C ALA A 23 -8.23 -14.20 -4.09
N SER A 24 -8.53 -13.67 -5.28
CA SER A 24 -9.91 -13.38 -5.69
C SER A 24 -10.77 -14.65 -5.73
N ALA A 25 -10.23 -15.77 -6.24
CA ALA A 25 -10.92 -17.06 -6.24
C ALA A 25 -11.17 -17.59 -4.81
N VAL A 26 -10.21 -17.44 -3.90
CA VAL A 26 -10.37 -17.80 -2.48
C VAL A 26 -11.49 -16.95 -1.83
N GLY A 27 -11.49 -15.65 -2.06
CA GLY A 27 -12.53 -14.75 -1.55
C GLY A 27 -13.92 -15.15 -2.03
N MET A 28 -14.09 -15.42 -3.34
CA MET A 28 -15.36 -15.88 -3.88
C MET A 28 -15.78 -17.23 -3.28
N GLY A 29 -14.85 -18.17 -3.12
CA GLY A 29 -15.11 -19.45 -2.45
C GLY A 29 -15.57 -19.30 -0.99
N VAL A 30 -15.06 -18.29 -0.25
CA VAL A 30 -15.55 -17.97 1.11
C VAL A 30 -16.98 -17.44 1.07
N LEU A 31 -17.29 -16.51 0.16
CA LEU A 31 -18.66 -16.00 -0.03
C LEU A 31 -19.64 -17.13 -0.37
N GLU A 32 -19.25 -18.06 -1.24
CA GLU A 32 -20.07 -19.21 -1.67
C GLU A 32 -20.35 -20.19 -0.54
N ARG A 33 -19.43 -20.34 0.41
CA ARG A 33 -19.62 -21.16 1.62
C ARG A 33 -20.40 -20.44 2.73
N GLY A 34 -20.91 -19.23 2.48
CA GLY A 34 -21.75 -18.46 3.40
C GLY A 34 -21.02 -17.45 4.27
N GLY A 35 -19.72 -17.24 4.07
CA GLY A 35 -18.98 -16.15 4.67
C GLY A 35 -19.42 -14.79 4.13
N ASN A 36 -19.17 -13.73 4.89
CA ASN A 36 -19.45 -12.35 4.51
C ASN A 36 -18.25 -11.69 3.82
N ALA A 37 -18.37 -10.40 3.43
CA ALA A 37 -17.30 -9.66 2.76
C ALA A 37 -16.02 -9.57 3.61
N VAL A 38 -16.15 -9.49 4.92
CA VAL A 38 -15.00 -9.43 5.85
C VAL A 38 -14.28 -10.78 5.91
N ASP A 39 -15.02 -11.87 6.00
CA ASP A 39 -14.47 -13.23 5.97
C ASP A 39 -13.66 -13.47 4.69
N ALA A 40 -14.24 -13.07 3.55
CA ALA A 40 -13.60 -13.18 2.25
C ALA A 40 -12.31 -12.34 2.19
N ALA A 41 -12.36 -11.07 2.63
CA ALA A 41 -11.19 -10.19 2.62
C ALA A 41 -10.06 -10.69 3.52
N VAL A 42 -10.36 -11.25 4.69
CA VAL A 42 -9.37 -11.84 5.60
C VAL A 42 -8.68 -13.05 4.95
N ALA A 43 -9.46 -13.98 4.37
CA ALA A 43 -8.91 -15.16 3.69
C ALA A 43 -8.08 -14.76 2.45
N MET A 44 -8.52 -13.75 1.69
CA MET A 44 -7.76 -13.17 0.57
C MET A 44 -6.44 -12.56 1.06
N GLY A 45 -6.48 -11.78 2.14
CA GLY A 45 -5.31 -11.12 2.72
C GLY A 45 -4.22 -12.13 3.12
N PHE A 46 -4.57 -13.20 3.82
CA PHE A 46 -3.62 -14.27 4.15
C PHE A 46 -3.14 -15.03 2.91
N THR A 47 -3.99 -15.21 1.91
CA THR A 47 -3.58 -15.85 0.64
C THR A 47 -2.57 -15.00 -0.12
N LEU A 48 -2.76 -13.67 -0.17
CA LEU A 48 -1.84 -12.74 -0.84
C LEU A 48 -0.44 -12.77 -0.22
N GLN A 49 -0.32 -12.94 1.10
CA GLN A 49 0.97 -13.09 1.78
C GLN A 49 1.78 -14.31 1.31
N ILE A 50 1.11 -15.30 0.70
CA ILE A 50 1.75 -16.50 0.15
C ILE A 50 2.08 -16.32 -1.33
N VAL A 51 1.12 -15.81 -2.12
CA VAL A 51 1.25 -15.77 -3.58
C VAL A 51 1.91 -14.49 -4.11
N GLU A 52 1.97 -13.43 -3.29
CA GLU A 52 2.64 -12.15 -3.59
C GLU A 52 3.62 -11.72 -2.48
N PRO A 53 4.58 -12.57 -2.07
CA PRO A 53 5.48 -12.30 -0.96
C PRO A 53 6.43 -11.11 -1.20
N HIS A 54 6.53 -10.63 -2.42
CA HIS A 54 7.27 -9.43 -2.81
C HIS A 54 6.47 -8.14 -2.60
N LEU A 55 5.15 -8.23 -2.30
CA LEU A 55 4.24 -7.09 -2.16
C LEU A 55 3.60 -6.99 -0.77
N CYS A 56 3.44 -8.11 -0.06
CA CYS A 56 2.95 -8.14 1.32
C CYS A 56 3.42 -9.39 2.05
N GLY A 57 3.42 -9.35 3.38
CA GLY A 57 3.79 -10.49 4.22
C GLY A 57 3.10 -10.44 5.58
N PRO A 58 3.20 -11.54 6.38
CA PRO A 58 2.57 -11.64 7.69
C PRO A 58 2.94 -10.53 8.66
N ALA A 59 4.20 -10.09 8.60
CA ALA A 59 4.73 -9.04 9.48
C ALA A 59 4.66 -7.62 8.87
N GLY A 60 3.77 -7.42 7.89
CA GLY A 60 3.49 -6.12 7.29
C GLY A 60 2.53 -5.26 8.11
N ASP A 61 1.87 -4.36 7.40
CA ASP A 61 0.82 -3.47 7.87
C ASP A 61 -0.44 -3.61 6.99
N MET A 62 -1.61 -3.35 7.57
CA MET A 62 -2.89 -3.52 6.90
C MET A 62 -3.90 -2.48 7.39
N PRO A 63 -4.15 -1.40 6.63
CA PRO A 63 -5.35 -0.60 6.79
C PRO A 63 -6.50 -1.16 5.97
N ALA A 64 -7.71 -1.10 6.52
CA ALA A 64 -8.93 -1.39 5.79
C ALA A 64 -10.04 -0.39 6.13
N LEU A 65 -10.93 -0.18 5.18
CA LEU A 65 -12.25 0.41 5.37
C LEU A 65 -13.28 -0.71 5.31
N VAL A 66 -14.13 -0.79 6.32
CA VAL A 66 -15.19 -1.79 6.44
C VAL A 66 -16.51 -1.07 6.56
N TYR A 67 -17.43 -1.33 5.64
CA TYR A 67 -18.84 -0.98 5.81
C TYR A 67 -19.60 -2.20 6.32
N ALA A 68 -20.11 -2.10 7.53
CA ALA A 68 -20.98 -3.11 8.15
C ALA A 68 -22.45 -2.76 7.88
N ALA A 69 -23.07 -3.45 6.93
CA ALA A 69 -24.41 -3.10 6.43
C ALA A 69 -25.48 -3.17 7.53
N GLN A 70 -25.38 -4.13 8.47
CA GLN A 70 -26.34 -4.25 9.56
C GLN A 70 -26.23 -3.09 10.56
N ALA A 71 -25.02 -2.55 10.78
CA ALA A 71 -24.76 -1.43 11.67
C ALA A 71 -24.88 -0.07 10.98
N ASP A 72 -25.01 -0.06 9.66
CA ASP A 72 -24.98 1.12 8.78
C ASP A 72 -23.81 2.06 9.12
N ARG A 73 -22.60 1.49 9.20
CA ARG A 73 -21.42 2.21 9.68
C ARG A 73 -20.19 1.82 8.90
N ILE A 74 -19.39 2.85 8.55
CA ILE A 74 -18.05 2.69 8.01
C ILE A 74 -17.04 2.88 9.14
N ASP A 75 -16.15 1.90 9.30
CA ASP A 75 -15.04 1.93 10.24
C ASP A 75 -13.71 1.76 9.49
N VAL A 76 -12.63 2.29 10.09
CA VAL A 76 -11.24 2.07 9.67
C VAL A 76 -10.62 1.06 10.60
N ILE A 77 -10.07 -0.01 10.04
CA ILE A 77 -9.19 -0.91 10.78
C ILE A 77 -7.76 -0.42 10.56
N CYS A 78 -7.07 -0.08 11.65
CA CYS A 78 -5.70 0.39 11.60
C CYS A 78 -4.74 -0.72 12.07
N GLY A 79 -4.10 -1.37 11.11
CA GLY A 79 -3.00 -2.32 11.34
C GLY A 79 -1.64 -1.72 11.04
N GLN A 80 -1.49 -0.40 11.16
CA GLN A 80 -0.20 0.29 11.03
C GLN A 80 0.53 0.23 12.36
N GLY A 81 1.57 -0.61 12.43
CA GLY A 81 2.40 -0.73 13.62
C GLY A 81 3.20 0.54 13.94
N SER A 82 3.47 0.76 15.22
CA SER A 82 4.24 1.90 15.71
C SER A 82 5.74 1.60 15.79
N ALA A 83 6.55 2.64 15.92
CA ALA A 83 7.98 2.53 16.17
C ALA A 83 8.24 1.84 17.54
N PRO A 84 9.22 0.92 17.63
CA PRO A 84 9.62 0.27 18.88
C PRO A 84 10.06 1.26 19.95
N ALA A 85 9.99 0.87 21.21
CA ALA A 85 10.35 1.71 22.36
C ALA A 85 11.78 2.25 22.32
N ALA A 86 12.72 1.49 21.74
CA ALA A 86 14.14 1.91 21.60
C ALA A 86 14.42 2.69 20.31
N ALA A 87 13.44 2.89 19.42
CA ALA A 87 13.60 3.60 18.16
C ALA A 87 13.58 5.13 18.37
N THR A 88 14.74 5.71 18.69
CA THR A 88 14.90 7.15 18.91
C THR A 88 15.81 7.77 17.85
N ILE A 89 15.59 9.06 17.50
CA ILE A 89 16.47 9.79 16.58
C ILE A 89 17.94 9.72 17.04
N GLY A 90 18.17 9.87 18.35
CA GLY A 90 19.52 9.78 18.92
C GLY A 90 20.20 8.44 18.65
N HIS A 91 19.47 7.33 18.76
CA HIS A 91 19.98 5.98 18.48
C HIS A 91 20.47 5.84 17.03
N TYR A 92 19.67 6.28 16.06
CA TYR A 92 20.02 6.19 14.63
C TYR A 92 21.16 7.15 14.26
N ARG A 93 21.13 8.38 14.78
CA ARG A 93 22.20 9.36 14.55
C ARG A 93 23.55 8.91 15.14
N ALA A 94 23.56 8.26 16.31
CA ALA A 94 24.77 7.70 16.90
C ALA A 94 25.42 6.62 16.01
N GLN A 95 24.63 5.98 15.15
CA GLN A 95 25.11 5.05 14.12
C GLN A 95 25.51 5.76 12.81
N GLY A 96 25.53 7.11 12.79
CA GLY A 96 25.91 7.92 11.62
C GLY A 96 24.86 7.88 10.49
N LEU A 97 23.60 7.61 10.80
CA LEU A 97 22.52 7.60 9.83
C LEU A 97 21.87 8.99 9.74
N SER A 98 21.60 9.46 8.53
CA SER A 98 20.82 10.67 8.24
C SER A 98 19.36 10.35 7.87
N LEU A 99 19.10 9.13 7.42
CA LEU A 99 17.78 8.57 7.12
C LEU A 99 17.67 7.16 7.72
N VAL A 100 16.46 6.74 8.04
CA VAL A 100 16.22 5.32 8.37
C VAL A 100 16.43 4.51 7.08
N PRO A 101 17.20 3.41 7.11
CA PRO A 101 17.43 2.57 5.94
C PRO A 101 16.14 2.02 5.35
N GLY A 102 16.12 1.77 4.03
CA GLY A 102 14.97 1.21 3.32
C GLY A 102 14.75 -0.29 3.56
N SER A 103 15.73 -0.99 4.13
CA SER A 103 15.70 -2.43 4.45
C SER A 103 16.46 -2.73 5.73
N GLY A 104 16.36 -3.97 6.19
CA GLY A 104 17.09 -4.43 7.37
C GLY A 104 16.38 -4.12 8.68
N LEU A 105 16.95 -4.61 9.78
CA LEU A 105 16.30 -4.67 11.09
C LEU A 105 16.01 -3.30 11.71
N LEU A 106 16.80 -2.27 11.39
CA LEU A 106 16.56 -0.88 11.84
C LEU A 106 15.29 -0.27 11.22
N ALA A 107 14.89 -0.74 10.04
CA ALA A 107 13.71 -0.24 9.36
C ALA A 107 12.39 -0.82 9.90
N THR A 108 12.44 -1.73 10.87
CA THR A 108 11.27 -2.46 11.35
C THR A 108 10.44 -1.64 12.34
N VAL A 109 9.12 -1.61 12.13
CA VAL A 109 8.12 -1.22 13.12
C VAL A 109 7.38 -2.47 13.61
N ILE A 110 6.54 -2.33 14.64
CA ILE A 110 5.74 -3.45 15.16
C ILE A 110 4.90 -4.07 14.04
N PRO A 111 4.93 -5.39 13.83
CA PRO A 111 4.16 -6.08 12.79
C PRO A 111 2.66 -6.06 13.08
N GLY A 112 1.90 -5.24 12.33
CA GLY A 112 0.48 -4.99 12.65
C GLY A 112 -0.53 -5.76 11.81
N ALA A 113 -0.15 -6.30 10.64
CA ALA A 113 -1.11 -6.88 9.70
C ALA A 113 -1.86 -8.08 10.27
N PHE A 114 -1.16 -9.03 10.92
CA PHE A 114 -1.80 -10.23 11.47
C PHE A 114 -2.87 -9.89 12.52
N ASP A 115 -2.53 -9.02 13.46
CA ASP A 115 -3.45 -8.61 14.53
C ASP A 115 -4.68 -7.87 13.97
N ALA A 116 -4.47 -7.02 12.95
CA ALA A 116 -5.55 -6.29 12.29
C ALA A 116 -6.52 -7.22 11.53
N TRP A 117 -6.01 -8.25 10.83
CA TRP A 117 -6.84 -9.27 10.20
C TRP A 117 -7.66 -10.04 11.24
N MET A 118 -7.06 -10.41 12.36
CA MET A 118 -7.77 -11.11 13.45
C MET A 118 -8.80 -10.21 14.13
N LEU A 119 -8.47 -8.93 14.37
CA LEU A 119 -9.42 -7.93 14.88
C LEU A 119 -10.64 -7.79 13.96
N MET A 120 -10.38 -7.66 12.65
CA MET A 120 -11.42 -7.57 11.63
C MET A 120 -12.30 -8.81 11.61
N LEU A 121 -11.68 -10.01 11.65
CA LEU A 121 -12.40 -11.28 11.74
C LEU A 121 -13.25 -11.36 12.99
N ARG A 122 -12.74 -10.95 14.16
CA ARG A 122 -13.46 -11.00 15.45
C ARG A 122 -14.72 -10.13 15.42
N ASP A 123 -14.57 -8.87 14.99
CA ASP A 123 -15.60 -7.84 15.18
C ASP A 123 -16.64 -7.80 14.05
N TYR A 124 -16.27 -8.24 12.84
CA TYR A 124 -17.12 -8.13 11.64
C TYR A 124 -17.29 -9.46 10.89
N GLY A 125 -16.43 -10.44 11.10
CA GLY A 125 -16.48 -11.73 10.41
C GLY A 125 -17.34 -12.77 11.13
N THR A 126 -17.54 -13.91 10.45
CA THR A 126 -18.37 -15.01 10.93
C THR A 126 -17.64 -16.36 10.94
N ILE A 127 -16.59 -16.53 10.16
CA ILE A 127 -15.84 -17.79 10.05
C ILE A 127 -14.80 -17.94 11.19
N THR A 128 -14.26 -19.15 11.32
CA THR A 128 -13.23 -19.48 12.31
C THR A 128 -11.83 -19.08 11.85
N VAL A 129 -10.85 -19.07 12.77
CA VAL A 129 -9.42 -18.87 12.44
C VAL A 129 -8.94 -19.90 11.43
N ARG A 130 -9.33 -21.18 11.58
CA ARG A 130 -8.98 -22.24 10.63
C ARG A 130 -9.49 -21.92 9.22
N GLN A 131 -10.78 -21.58 9.09
CA GLN A 131 -11.38 -21.28 7.80
C GLN A 131 -10.75 -20.05 7.14
N ALA A 132 -10.32 -19.06 7.91
CA ALA A 132 -9.64 -17.88 7.40
C ALA A 132 -8.22 -18.17 6.87
N LEU A 133 -7.51 -19.14 7.48
CA LEU A 133 -6.12 -19.46 7.15
C LEU A 133 -5.97 -20.71 6.24
N GLU A 134 -7.01 -21.51 6.03
CA GLU A 134 -6.90 -22.81 5.33
C GLU A 134 -6.31 -22.69 3.93
N ALA A 135 -6.71 -21.67 3.15
CA ALA A 135 -6.19 -21.48 1.80
C ALA A 135 -4.71 -21.07 1.83
N ALA A 136 -4.33 -20.15 2.72
CA ALA A 136 -2.94 -19.73 2.88
C ALA A 136 -2.04 -20.91 3.31
N ILE A 137 -2.48 -21.71 4.28
CA ILE A 137 -1.76 -22.92 4.72
C ILE A 137 -1.63 -23.89 3.55
N HIS A 138 -2.73 -24.13 2.79
CA HIS A 138 -2.71 -25.04 1.65
C HIS A 138 -1.69 -24.61 0.58
N TYR A 139 -1.73 -23.34 0.14
CA TYR A 139 -0.81 -22.87 -0.90
C TYR A 139 0.64 -22.78 -0.40
N ALA A 140 0.87 -22.51 0.87
CA ALA A 140 2.20 -22.55 1.44
C ALA A 140 2.77 -23.97 1.55
N ASP A 141 1.95 -24.96 1.93
CA ASP A 141 2.36 -26.36 2.09
C ASP A 141 2.41 -27.13 0.78
N LYS A 142 1.34 -27.06 -0.03
CA LYS A 142 1.22 -27.84 -1.28
C LYS A 142 1.84 -27.11 -2.47
N GLY A 143 2.01 -25.79 -2.37
CA GLY A 143 2.60 -24.93 -3.37
C GLY A 143 1.56 -24.23 -4.26
N HIS A 144 2.05 -23.19 -4.92
CA HIS A 144 1.32 -22.39 -5.91
C HIS A 144 2.22 -22.12 -7.11
N PRO A 145 1.66 -21.86 -8.31
CA PRO A 145 2.45 -21.45 -9.46
C PRO A 145 3.14 -20.10 -9.18
N MET A 146 4.48 -20.08 -9.26
CA MET A 146 5.27 -18.88 -9.03
C MET A 146 5.01 -17.83 -10.11
N LEU A 147 4.62 -16.62 -9.72
CA LEU A 147 4.53 -15.50 -10.65
C LEU A 147 5.90 -15.19 -11.25
N PRO A 148 6.00 -14.89 -12.57
CA PRO A 148 7.26 -14.51 -13.20
C PRO A 148 7.97 -13.37 -12.45
N ARG A 149 7.25 -12.32 -12.04
CA ARG A 149 7.81 -11.19 -11.29
C ARG A 149 8.39 -11.56 -9.93
N VAL A 150 7.74 -12.47 -9.21
CA VAL A 150 8.26 -12.98 -7.93
C VAL A 150 9.54 -13.77 -8.16
N ALA A 151 9.56 -14.63 -9.20
CA ALA A 151 10.74 -15.39 -9.60
C ALA A 151 11.90 -14.46 -9.96
N ASP A 152 11.64 -13.39 -10.73
CA ASP A 152 12.65 -12.40 -11.13
C ASP A 152 13.15 -11.61 -9.92
N ALA A 153 12.28 -11.20 -8.99
CA ALA A 153 12.68 -10.53 -7.75
C ALA A 153 13.59 -11.43 -6.89
N ILE A 154 13.25 -12.71 -6.73
CA ILE A 154 14.06 -13.68 -6.02
C ILE A 154 15.40 -13.91 -6.73
N ALA A 155 15.38 -14.07 -8.06
CA ALA A 155 16.60 -14.26 -8.85
C ALA A 155 17.56 -13.07 -8.72
N GLY A 156 17.04 -11.84 -8.74
CA GLY A 156 17.82 -10.61 -8.55
C GLY A 156 18.44 -10.47 -7.16
N LEU A 157 17.89 -11.15 -6.15
CA LEU A 157 18.36 -11.11 -4.77
C LEU A 157 19.10 -12.39 -4.33
N ARG A 158 19.16 -13.42 -5.17
CA ARG A 158 19.73 -14.73 -4.80
C ARG A 158 21.13 -14.65 -4.19
N ASP A 159 22.04 -13.96 -4.85
CA ASP A 159 23.44 -13.88 -4.40
C ASP A 159 23.57 -13.04 -3.13
N PHE A 160 22.76 -12.00 -3.01
CA PHE A 160 22.67 -11.20 -1.78
C PHE A 160 22.11 -12.02 -0.62
N PHE A 161 21.05 -12.79 -0.83
CA PHE A 161 20.48 -13.68 0.19
C PHE A 161 21.51 -14.73 0.64
N ALA A 162 22.22 -15.36 -0.30
CA ALA A 162 23.24 -16.35 0.04
C ALA A 162 24.39 -15.74 0.87
N ALA A 163 24.83 -14.52 0.56
CA ALA A 163 25.95 -13.87 1.23
C ALA A 163 25.56 -13.18 2.55
N GLU A 164 24.39 -12.53 2.61
CA GLU A 164 24.05 -11.58 3.66
C GLU A 164 22.82 -11.99 4.48
N TRP A 165 21.86 -12.68 3.86
CA TRP A 165 20.59 -13.08 4.49
C TRP A 165 20.32 -14.58 4.33
N PRO A 166 21.16 -15.46 4.93
CA PRO A 166 21.08 -16.90 4.72
C PRO A 166 19.72 -17.52 5.10
N THR A 167 19.01 -16.96 6.07
CA THR A 167 17.65 -17.38 6.42
C THR A 167 16.60 -17.06 5.33
N SER A 168 16.84 -16.01 4.55
CA SER A 168 16.05 -15.74 3.34
C SER A 168 16.43 -16.67 2.21
N ALA A 169 17.72 -17.01 2.07
CA ALA A 169 18.16 -17.99 1.07
C ALA A 169 17.52 -19.36 1.30
N GLU A 170 17.39 -19.80 2.56
CA GLU A 170 16.72 -21.04 2.93
C GLU A 170 15.27 -21.10 2.43
N VAL A 171 14.55 -20.00 2.53
CA VAL A 171 13.13 -19.92 2.15
C VAL A 171 12.95 -19.70 0.65
N TRP A 172 13.65 -18.71 0.07
CA TRP A 172 13.37 -18.21 -1.28
C TRP A 172 14.21 -18.85 -2.38
N THR A 173 15.37 -19.42 -2.01
CA THR A 173 16.28 -20.09 -2.95
C THR A 173 16.69 -21.48 -2.44
N PRO A 174 15.70 -22.37 -2.17
CA PRO A 174 16.01 -23.70 -1.66
C PRO A 174 16.95 -24.44 -2.63
N GLY A 175 18.04 -25.01 -2.11
CA GLY A 175 19.07 -25.64 -2.94
C GLY A 175 19.95 -24.67 -3.72
N GLY A 176 19.91 -23.34 -3.40
CA GLY A 176 20.76 -22.30 -4.00
C GLY A 176 20.27 -21.75 -5.34
N ALA A 177 19.07 -22.16 -5.81
CA ALA A 177 18.50 -21.72 -7.08
C ALA A 177 17.21 -20.92 -6.85
N ALA A 178 17.03 -19.83 -7.61
CA ALA A 178 15.75 -19.14 -7.66
C ALA A 178 14.70 -20.03 -8.35
N PRO A 179 13.42 -19.96 -7.92
CA PRO A 179 12.35 -20.72 -8.56
C PRO A 179 12.14 -20.23 -10.01
N ALA A 180 11.87 -21.15 -10.92
CA ALA A 180 11.50 -20.79 -12.28
C ALA A 180 10.08 -20.18 -12.32
N PRO A 181 9.78 -19.26 -13.26
CA PRO A 181 8.42 -18.82 -13.52
C PRO A 181 7.47 -20.00 -13.72
N HIS A 182 6.29 -19.90 -13.10
CA HIS A 182 5.24 -20.94 -13.11
C HIS A 182 5.60 -22.27 -12.42
N ALA A 183 6.82 -22.43 -11.89
CA ALA A 183 7.14 -23.59 -11.06
C ALA A 183 6.31 -23.62 -9.78
N LEU A 184 6.02 -24.82 -9.28
CA LEU A 184 5.31 -24.98 -8.02
C LEU A 184 6.23 -24.62 -6.85
N PHE A 185 5.97 -23.49 -6.22
CA PHE A 185 6.74 -22.99 -5.08
C PHE A 185 6.03 -23.28 -3.76
N ARG A 186 6.80 -23.63 -2.74
CA ARG A 186 6.32 -23.94 -1.38
C ARG A 186 7.10 -23.14 -0.35
N ASN A 187 6.40 -22.77 0.74
CA ASN A 187 7.02 -22.24 1.95
C ASN A 187 6.54 -23.04 3.17
N PRO A 188 7.13 -24.21 3.42
CA PRO A 188 6.67 -25.09 4.49
C PRO A 188 6.83 -24.49 5.89
N LEU A 189 7.81 -23.58 6.11
CA LEU A 189 7.98 -22.91 7.38
C LEU A 189 6.80 -21.99 7.70
N LEU A 190 6.32 -21.22 6.71
CA LEU A 190 5.15 -20.36 6.89
C LEU A 190 3.87 -21.18 7.05
N ALA A 191 3.74 -22.30 6.32
CA ALA A 191 2.63 -23.25 6.50
C ALA A 191 2.60 -23.81 7.94
N GLN A 192 3.76 -24.17 8.50
CA GLN A 192 3.88 -24.64 9.88
C GLN A 192 3.53 -23.55 10.89
N THR A 193 4.00 -22.30 10.66
CA THR A 193 3.69 -21.15 11.51
C THR A 193 2.18 -20.94 11.60
N TYR A 194 1.49 -20.86 10.46
CA TYR A 194 0.04 -20.67 10.46
C TYR A 194 -0.72 -21.88 11.03
N SER A 195 -0.27 -23.09 10.74
CA SER A 195 -0.86 -24.32 11.28
C SER A 195 -0.74 -24.37 12.82
N ARG A 196 0.39 -23.93 13.37
CA ARG A 196 0.60 -23.83 14.82
C ARG A 196 -0.32 -22.78 15.45
N ILE A 197 -0.45 -21.59 14.83
CA ILE A 197 -1.40 -20.56 15.29
C ILE A 197 -2.83 -21.12 15.33
N VAL A 198 -3.25 -21.84 14.27
CA VAL A 198 -4.57 -22.48 14.25
C VAL A 198 -4.72 -23.50 15.37
N ALA A 199 -3.73 -24.36 15.59
CA ALA A 199 -3.78 -25.36 16.66
C ALA A 199 -3.86 -24.74 18.07
N GLU A 200 -3.08 -23.68 18.33
CA GLU A 200 -3.14 -22.94 19.60
C GLU A 200 -4.48 -22.20 19.75
N ALA A 201 -5.05 -21.67 18.67
CA ALA A 201 -6.37 -21.06 18.68
C ALA A 201 -7.46 -22.07 19.03
N GLU A 202 -7.46 -23.25 18.40
CA GLU A 202 -8.47 -24.30 18.59
C GLU A 202 -8.43 -24.95 19.99
N ALA A 203 -7.37 -24.76 20.76
CA ALA A 203 -7.34 -25.15 22.16
C ALA A 203 -8.29 -24.29 23.04
N ALA A 204 -8.70 -23.10 22.56
CA ALA A 204 -9.68 -22.26 23.23
C ALA A 204 -11.11 -22.62 22.82
N SER A 205 -12.07 -22.41 23.73
CA SER A 205 -13.48 -22.71 23.50
C SER A 205 -14.25 -21.47 23.00
N GLY A 206 -14.87 -21.60 21.84
CA GLY A 206 -15.67 -20.54 21.21
C GLY A 206 -14.86 -19.65 20.27
N ARG A 207 -15.55 -19.16 19.24
CA ARG A 207 -14.95 -18.44 18.11
C ARG A 207 -14.11 -17.23 18.53
N GLU A 208 -14.65 -16.38 19.37
CA GLU A 208 -13.95 -15.15 19.83
C GLU A 208 -12.70 -15.49 20.64
N ALA A 209 -12.81 -16.46 21.57
CA ALA A 209 -11.67 -16.92 22.36
C ALA A 209 -10.57 -17.55 21.49
N GLN A 210 -10.94 -18.25 20.41
CA GLN A 210 -9.99 -18.78 19.43
C GLN A 210 -9.27 -17.66 18.69
N ILE A 211 -9.98 -16.62 18.26
CA ILE A 211 -9.37 -15.47 17.59
C ILE A 211 -8.41 -14.75 18.53
N GLU A 212 -8.80 -14.53 19.79
CA GLU A 212 -7.93 -13.90 20.78
C GLU A 212 -6.71 -14.79 21.13
N ALA A 213 -6.84 -16.10 21.10
CA ALA A 213 -5.71 -17.02 21.26
C ALA A 213 -4.74 -16.93 20.08
N ALA A 214 -5.24 -16.83 18.85
CA ALA A 214 -4.40 -16.58 17.66
C ALA A 214 -3.65 -15.24 17.75
N ARG A 215 -4.31 -14.17 18.20
CA ARG A 215 -3.67 -12.86 18.44
C ARG A 215 -2.54 -12.95 19.47
N ARG A 216 -2.79 -13.67 20.59
CA ARG A 216 -1.75 -13.91 21.61
C ARG A 216 -0.59 -14.77 21.10
N ALA A 217 -0.87 -15.82 20.33
CA ALA A 217 0.18 -16.66 19.73
C ALA A 217 1.14 -15.84 18.85
N TRP A 218 0.60 -14.81 18.17
CA TRP A 218 1.37 -13.86 17.36
C TRP A 218 2.16 -12.85 18.21
N SER A 219 1.48 -12.12 19.12
CA SER A 219 2.05 -10.94 19.77
C SER A 219 2.75 -11.24 21.10
N GLN A 220 2.41 -12.35 21.79
CA GLN A 220 2.90 -12.69 23.13
C GLN A 220 3.45 -14.12 23.21
N GLY A 221 3.20 -14.96 22.20
CA GLY A 221 3.62 -16.35 22.15
C GLY A 221 4.81 -16.58 21.23
N PHE A 222 4.86 -17.76 20.64
CA PHE A 222 6.02 -18.28 19.93
C PHE A 222 6.51 -17.40 18.77
N VAL A 223 5.62 -16.63 18.12
CA VAL A 223 6.02 -15.72 17.05
C VAL A 223 6.83 -14.55 17.62
N ALA A 224 6.31 -13.85 18.62
CA ALA A 224 7.03 -12.75 19.27
C ALA A 224 8.33 -13.24 19.95
N GLU A 225 8.32 -14.42 20.57
CA GLU A 225 9.50 -15.05 21.16
C GLU A 225 10.59 -15.31 20.11
N ALA A 226 10.24 -15.88 18.95
CA ALA A 226 11.18 -16.15 17.87
C ALA A 226 11.75 -14.85 17.27
N VAL A 227 10.90 -13.84 17.07
CA VAL A 227 11.31 -12.50 16.59
C VAL A 227 12.27 -11.87 17.58
N GLY A 228 11.92 -11.80 18.88
CA GLY A 228 12.78 -11.23 19.92
C GLY A 228 14.10 -11.95 20.06
N ALA A 229 14.10 -13.29 20.07
CA ALA A 229 15.32 -14.10 20.14
C ALA A 229 16.25 -13.90 18.93
N TYR A 230 15.71 -13.71 17.75
CA TYR A 230 16.49 -13.41 16.55
C TYR A 230 17.11 -12.01 16.63
N LEU A 231 16.29 -10.98 16.89
CA LEU A 231 16.71 -9.58 16.92
C LEU A 231 17.75 -9.29 18.01
N ALA A 232 17.69 -9.97 19.15
CA ALA A 232 18.65 -9.80 20.25
C ALA A 232 20.12 -10.09 19.86
N ARG A 233 20.34 -10.87 18.78
CA ARG A 233 21.69 -11.31 18.36
C ARG A 233 22.03 -11.00 16.90
N ALA A 234 21.03 -10.72 16.06
CA ALA A 234 21.25 -10.54 14.62
C ALA A 234 21.84 -9.17 14.30
N GLU A 235 22.87 -9.16 13.47
CA GLU A 235 23.38 -8.00 12.74
C GLU A 235 23.30 -8.31 11.25
N VAL A 236 22.54 -7.52 10.50
CA VAL A 236 22.27 -7.81 9.09
C VAL A 236 22.67 -6.65 8.20
N MET A 237 23.17 -6.97 7.03
CA MET A 237 23.43 -5.99 5.97
C MET A 237 22.12 -5.35 5.53
N ASP A 238 22.13 -4.02 5.37
CA ASP A 238 20.99 -3.26 4.84
C ASP A 238 21.44 -2.27 3.73
N VAL A 239 20.49 -1.51 3.20
CA VAL A 239 20.76 -0.56 2.10
C VAL A 239 21.73 0.56 2.46
N SER A 240 22.05 0.80 3.72
CA SER A 240 23.09 1.73 4.13
C SER A 240 24.50 1.20 3.80
N GLY A 241 24.62 -0.06 3.40
CA GLY A 241 25.89 -0.75 3.14
C GLY A 241 26.63 -1.14 4.41
N ARG A 242 25.94 -1.22 5.54
CA ARG A 242 26.47 -1.63 6.85
C ARG A 242 25.60 -2.72 7.45
N ARG A 243 26.17 -3.47 8.40
CA ARG A 243 25.42 -4.41 9.23
C ARG A 243 24.92 -3.67 10.47
N ASN A 244 23.62 -3.76 10.70
CA ASN A 244 22.95 -3.09 11.81
C ASN A 244 22.10 -4.08 12.62
N ARG A 245 21.95 -3.80 13.92
CA ARG A 245 21.01 -4.50 14.81
C ARG A 245 19.65 -3.83 14.78
N GLY A 246 18.58 -4.61 14.93
CA GLY A 246 17.25 -4.09 15.13
C GLY A 246 17.01 -3.62 16.56
N VAL A 247 15.94 -2.84 16.73
CA VAL A 247 15.52 -2.31 18.03
C VAL A 247 14.15 -2.82 18.49
N LEU A 248 13.43 -3.58 17.65
CA LEU A 248 12.17 -4.22 17.99
C LEU A 248 12.39 -5.36 18.98
N THR A 249 11.53 -5.46 19.99
CA THR A 249 11.55 -6.50 21.01
C THR A 249 10.22 -7.28 21.04
N ALA A 250 10.20 -8.43 21.73
CA ALA A 250 8.97 -9.16 21.99
C ALA A 250 7.99 -8.35 22.86
N ASP A 251 8.50 -7.54 23.79
CA ASP A 251 7.67 -6.68 24.63
C ASP A 251 6.98 -5.56 23.82
N ASP A 252 7.65 -5.00 22.79
CA ASP A 252 7.01 -4.07 21.87
C ASP A 252 5.83 -4.73 21.13
N MET A 253 5.99 -5.98 20.70
CA MET A 253 4.91 -6.74 20.05
C MET A 253 3.77 -7.03 21.03
N ALA A 254 4.09 -7.41 22.27
CA ALA A 254 3.10 -7.71 23.28
C ALA A 254 2.29 -6.49 23.75
N GLY A 255 2.92 -5.32 23.72
CA GLY A 255 2.32 -4.04 24.13
C GLY A 255 1.47 -3.34 23.06
N TRP A 256 1.38 -3.89 21.85
CA TRP A 256 0.68 -3.26 20.74
C TRP A 256 -0.53 -4.08 20.27
N SER A 257 -1.57 -3.40 19.80
CA SER A 257 -2.71 -4.01 19.12
C SER A 257 -3.29 -3.08 18.06
N ALA A 258 -3.89 -3.68 17.03
CA ALA A 258 -4.64 -2.97 15.99
C ALA A 258 -5.86 -2.25 16.60
N THR A 259 -6.30 -1.17 15.97
CA THR A 259 -7.40 -0.33 16.43
C THR A 259 -8.50 -0.20 15.40
N VAL A 260 -9.72 0.14 15.91
CA VAL A 260 -10.85 0.58 15.08
C VAL A 260 -10.98 2.09 15.24
N GLU A 261 -10.96 2.80 14.11
CA GLU A 261 -11.01 4.26 14.06
C GLU A 261 -12.18 4.74 13.20
N ARG A 262 -12.50 6.04 13.24
CA ARG A 262 -13.47 6.64 12.33
C ARG A 262 -12.79 7.06 11.03
N PRO A 263 -13.47 6.90 9.87
CA PRO A 263 -12.94 7.41 8.60
C PRO A 263 -12.92 8.93 8.59
N LEU A 264 -11.95 9.49 7.88
CA LEU A 264 -12.00 10.85 7.41
C LEU A 264 -12.82 10.89 6.12
N SER A 265 -13.72 11.87 5.97
CA SER A 265 -14.67 11.90 4.86
C SER A 265 -14.74 13.30 4.25
N TYR A 266 -14.98 13.35 2.93
CA TYR A 266 -15.19 14.60 2.20
C TYR A 266 -16.37 14.47 1.22
N ALA A 267 -17.29 15.44 1.24
CA ALA A 267 -18.42 15.51 0.33
C ALA A 267 -17.99 16.14 -1.02
N TYR A 268 -18.23 15.40 -2.11
CA TYR A 268 -17.90 15.80 -3.47
C TYR A 268 -19.10 15.59 -4.39
N GLY A 269 -19.87 16.63 -4.63
CA GLY A 269 -21.17 16.53 -5.30
C GLY A 269 -22.12 15.60 -4.53
N ASP A 270 -22.70 14.64 -5.22
CA ASP A 270 -23.59 13.63 -4.63
C ASP A 270 -22.85 12.50 -3.90
N TRP A 271 -21.52 12.51 -3.98
CA TRP A 271 -20.66 11.50 -3.38
C TRP A 271 -20.04 11.98 -2.07
N THR A 272 -19.78 11.04 -1.19
CA THR A 272 -18.90 11.23 -0.03
C THR A 272 -17.79 10.18 -0.09
N VAL A 273 -16.55 10.61 -0.15
CA VAL A 273 -15.38 9.72 -0.16
C VAL A 273 -14.82 9.57 1.25
N HIS A 274 -14.56 8.34 1.64
CA HIS A 274 -14.09 7.94 2.96
C HIS A 274 -12.67 7.37 2.86
N LYS A 275 -11.77 7.85 3.73
CA LYS A 275 -10.35 7.48 3.77
C LYS A 275 -9.90 7.22 5.22
N THR A 276 -8.71 6.67 5.36
CA THR A 276 -8.01 6.59 6.66
C THR A 276 -7.65 7.98 7.18
N GLY A 277 -7.29 8.08 8.46
CA GLY A 277 -6.78 9.30 9.08
C GLY A 277 -5.40 9.73 8.56
N PRO A 278 -4.88 10.91 9.02
CA PRO A 278 -3.64 11.50 8.50
C PRO A 278 -2.35 10.79 8.95
N TRP A 279 -2.44 9.71 9.73
CA TRP A 279 -1.34 8.76 9.91
C TRP A 279 -1.04 7.97 8.62
N GLY A 280 -1.95 8.02 7.64
CA GLY A 280 -1.78 7.57 6.27
C GLY A 280 -1.81 8.75 5.29
N GLN A 281 -1.59 8.47 4.02
CA GLN A 281 -1.69 9.51 2.99
C GLN A 281 -3.11 9.73 2.46
N GLY A 282 -4.09 8.90 2.82
CA GLY A 282 -5.47 8.94 2.27
C GLY A 282 -6.11 10.32 2.18
N PRO A 283 -5.95 11.22 3.15
CA PRO A 283 -6.53 12.56 3.07
C PRO A 283 -6.03 13.40 1.89
N VAL A 284 -4.90 13.05 1.23
CA VAL A 284 -4.43 13.72 0.00
C VAL A 284 -5.47 13.63 -1.13
N LEU A 285 -6.13 12.47 -1.28
CA LEU A 285 -7.19 12.30 -2.26
C LEU A 285 -8.37 13.23 -1.93
N LEU A 286 -8.74 13.35 -0.66
CA LEU A 286 -9.82 14.24 -0.22
C LEU A 286 -9.47 15.72 -0.48
N GLN A 287 -8.24 16.14 -0.21
CA GLN A 287 -7.76 17.48 -0.55
C GLN A 287 -7.72 17.72 -2.06
N ALA A 288 -7.25 16.74 -2.85
CA ALA A 288 -7.25 16.87 -4.31
C ALA A 288 -8.69 17.04 -4.84
N LEU A 289 -9.67 16.29 -4.31
CA LEU A 289 -11.09 16.48 -4.63
C LEU A 289 -11.58 17.88 -4.26
N SER A 290 -11.20 18.42 -3.09
CA SER A 290 -11.60 19.77 -2.68
C SER A 290 -11.07 20.84 -3.63
N LEU A 291 -9.85 20.67 -4.14
CA LEU A 291 -9.26 21.54 -5.15
C LEU A 291 -9.98 21.41 -6.49
N LEU A 292 -10.27 20.19 -6.91
CA LEU A 292 -10.90 19.89 -8.20
C LEU A 292 -12.38 20.26 -8.29
N LYS A 293 -13.07 20.40 -7.16
CA LYS A 293 -14.47 20.83 -7.07
C LYS A 293 -14.76 22.15 -7.81
N GLY A 294 -13.76 23.02 -8.01
CA GLY A 294 -13.90 24.29 -8.71
C GLY A 294 -13.65 24.25 -10.21
N PHE A 295 -13.35 23.10 -10.78
CA PHE A 295 -13.15 22.91 -12.22
C PHE A 295 -14.31 22.14 -12.84
N ASP A 296 -14.65 22.46 -14.09
CA ASP A 296 -15.62 21.67 -14.87
C ASP A 296 -14.96 20.41 -15.45
N ILE A 297 -14.71 19.45 -14.54
CA ILE A 297 -14.06 18.17 -14.92
C ILE A 297 -14.89 17.42 -15.97
N ALA A 298 -16.22 17.54 -15.93
CA ALA A 298 -17.10 16.84 -16.88
C ALA A 298 -16.95 17.34 -18.33
N ALA A 299 -16.56 18.60 -18.52
CA ALA A 299 -16.31 19.17 -19.84
C ALA A 299 -14.92 18.80 -20.42
N MET A 300 -13.99 18.32 -19.59
CA MET A 300 -12.65 17.94 -20.03
C MET A 300 -12.68 16.54 -20.69
N ASP A 301 -11.86 16.31 -21.71
CA ASP A 301 -11.63 14.96 -22.22
C ASP A 301 -10.90 14.12 -21.15
N PRO A 302 -11.45 12.99 -20.68
CA PRO A 302 -10.85 12.15 -19.63
C PRO A 302 -9.49 11.52 -20.03
N GLU A 303 -9.11 11.59 -21.29
CA GLU A 303 -7.82 11.15 -21.82
C GLU A 303 -6.95 12.32 -22.26
N GLY A 304 -7.48 13.55 -22.20
CA GLY A 304 -6.87 14.76 -22.71
C GLY A 304 -5.79 15.36 -21.80
N ALA A 305 -4.97 16.21 -22.39
CA ALA A 305 -3.88 16.89 -21.68
C ALA A 305 -4.37 17.87 -20.60
N GLU A 306 -5.55 18.50 -20.80
CA GLU A 306 -6.13 19.42 -19.81
C GLU A 306 -6.53 18.69 -18.55
N PHE A 307 -7.24 17.56 -18.67
CA PHE A 307 -7.61 16.71 -17.54
C PHE A 307 -6.37 16.25 -16.77
N ALA A 308 -5.36 15.73 -17.49
CA ALA A 308 -4.13 15.25 -16.85
C ALA A 308 -3.39 16.40 -16.12
N HIS A 309 -3.28 17.57 -16.74
CA HIS A 309 -2.64 18.74 -16.15
C HIS A 309 -3.34 19.20 -14.87
N VAL A 310 -4.66 19.43 -14.91
CA VAL A 310 -5.43 19.94 -13.76
C VAL A 310 -5.40 18.96 -12.60
N VAL A 311 -5.55 17.65 -12.87
CA VAL A 311 -5.48 16.61 -11.84
C VAL A 311 -4.09 16.56 -11.20
N VAL A 312 -3.03 16.63 -12.00
CA VAL A 312 -1.64 16.59 -11.50
C VAL A 312 -1.32 17.84 -10.67
N GLU A 313 -1.70 19.04 -11.12
CA GLU A 313 -1.43 20.28 -10.38
C GLU A 313 -2.21 20.31 -9.05
N ALA A 314 -3.47 19.87 -9.04
CA ALA A 314 -4.23 19.72 -7.79
C ALA A 314 -3.56 18.72 -6.84
N PHE A 315 -3.10 17.59 -7.36
CA PHE A 315 -2.42 16.58 -6.54
C PHE A 315 -1.08 17.07 -6.00
N LYS A 316 -0.30 17.85 -6.76
CA LYS A 316 0.95 18.47 -6.29
C LYS A 316 0.72 19.37 -5.07
N LEU A 317 -0.34 20.18 -5.08
CA LEU A 317 -0.69 21.06 -3.96
C LEU A 317 -1.09 20.24 -2.71
N ALA A 318 -1.94 19.22 -2.89
CA ALA A 318 -2.36 18.34 -1.80
C ALA A 318 -1.18 17.52 -1.23
N ALA A 319 -0.27 17.05 -2.10
CA ALA A 319 0.92 16.31 -1.68
C ALA A 319 1.93 17.19 -0.94
N ALA A 320 2.05 18.48 -1.31
CA ALA A 320 2.89 19.43 -0.57
C ALA A 320 2.35 19.65 0.87
N ASP A 321 1.02 19.71 1.03
CA ASP A 321 0.39 19.79 2.34
C ASP A 321 0.56 18.48 3.13
N ARG A 322 0.48 17.33 2.48
CA ARG A 322 0.80 16.03 3.08
C ARG A 322 2.18 16.04 3.72
N GLU A 323 3.19 16.48 2.99
CA GLU A 323 4.58 16.49 3.45
C GLU A 323 4.81 17.50 4.59
N ALA A 324 4.05 18.59 4.61
CA ALA A 324 4.16 19.62 5.66
C ALA A 324 3.42 19.22 6.95
N TYR A 325 2.25 18.59 6.85
CA TYR A 325 1.30 18.54 7.97
C TYR A 325 0.89 17.16 8.43
N TYR A 326 0.94 16.10 7.55
CA TYR A 326 0.42 14.80 7.93
C TYR A 326 1.39 14.02 8.83
N GLY A 327 0.82 13.33 9.78
CA GLY A 327 1.53 12.47 10.73
C GLY A 327 0.55 11.78 11.66
N ASP A 328 1.07 11.10 12.67
CA ASP A 328 0.25 10.44 13.68
C ASP A 328 -0.43 11.46 14.60
N PRO A 329 -1.78 11.54 14.62
CA PRO A 329 -2.51 12.49 15.46
C PRO A 329 -2.29 12.35 16.96
N ALA A 330 -1.83 11.19 17.42
CA ALA A 330 -1.48 10.98 18.82
C ALA A 330 -0.20 11.74 19.23
N PHE A 331 0.63 12.15 18.27
CA PHE A 331 1.92 12.81 18.49
C PHE A 331 2.00 14.23 17.92
N SER A 332 1.16 14.55 16.94
CA SER A 332 1.23 15.84 16.26
C SER A 332 -0.17 16.34 15.94
N ALA A 333 -0.43 17.61 16.20
CA ALA A 333 -1.65 18.25 15.74
C ALA A 333 -1.63 18.28 14.19
N VAL A 334 -2.66 17.75 13.55
CA VAL A 334 -2.84 17.79 12.10
C VAL A 334 -4.08 18.63 11.78
N PRO A 335 -3.95 19.77 11.07
CA PRO A 335 -5.05 20.72 10.89
C PRO A 335 -6.04 20.26 9.80
N MET A 336 -6.55 19.02 9.87
CA MET A 336 -7.37 18.43 8.83
C MET A 336 -8.64 19.21 8.50
N ALA A 337 -9.30 19.79 9.50
CA ALA A 337 -10.51 20.59 9.27
C ALA A 337 -10.22 21.85 8.42
N ALA A 338 -9.06 22.49 8.63
CA ALA A 338 -8.63 23.63 7.83
C ALA A 338 -8.23 23.19 6.42
N LEU A 339 -7.44 22.12 6.30
CA LEU A 339 -6.95 21.59 5.02
C LEU A 339 -8.08 21.11 4.08
N LEU A 340 -9.21 20.68 4.63
CA LEU A 340 -10.39 20.22 3.88
C LEU A 340 -11.48 21.32 3.77
N SER A 341 -11.24 22.55 4.26
CA SER A 341 -12.23 23.61 4.16
C SER A 341 -12.31 24.20 2.74
N ASP A 342 -13.51 24.60 2.32
CA ASP A 342 -13.74 25.22 1.01
C ASP A 342 -12.91 26.52 0.86
N ALA A 343 -12.81 27.34 1.90
CA ALA A 343 -12.02 28.58 1.87
C ALA A 343 -10.53 28.33 1.61
N TYR A 344 -9.98 27.28 2.22
CA TYR A 344 -8.60 26.87 1.96
C TYR A 344 -8.44 26.34 0.55
N ALA A 345 -9.35 25.48 0.11
CA ALA A 345 -9.34 24.92 -1.24
C ALA A 345 -9.42 26.00 -2.31
N ASP A 346 -10.28 27.02 -2.15
CA ASP A 346 -10.42 28.15 -3.09
C ASP A 346 -9.13 28.96 -3.20
N ALA A 347 -8.50 29.28 -2.08
CA ALA A 347 -7.22 30.00 -2.08
C ALA A 347 -6.10 29.19 -2.76
N ARG A 348 -6.08 27.87 -2.55
CA ARG A 348 -5.08 26.99 -3.12
C ARG A 348 -5.32 26.72 -4.62
N ARG A 349 -6.57 26.60 -5.03
CA ARG A 349 -6.99 26.40 -6.42
C ARG A 349 -6.51 27.51 -7.34
N ALA A 350 -6.49 28.75 -6.85
CA ALA A 350 -5.99 29.92 -7.60
C ALA A 350 -4.51 29.78 -8.03
N LEU A 351 -3.76 28.82 -7.46
CA LEU A 351 -2.38 28.53 -7.84
C LEU A 351 -2.27 27.54 -9.03
N ILE A 352 -3.38 26.95 -9.48
CA ILE A 352 -3.41 26.06 -10.64
C ILE A 352 -3.61 26.93 -11.89
N GLY A 353 -2.51 27.19 -12.59
CA GLY A 353 -2.48 27.98 -13.83
C GLY A 353 -2.41 27.09 -15.08
N PRO A 354 -2.19 27.67 -16.26
CA PRO A 354 -2.06 26.93 -17.53
C PRO A 354 -0.77 26.12 -17.62
N ASP A 355 0.26 26.50 -16.84
CA ASP A 355 1.60 25.91 -16.88
C ASP A 355 1.87 25.05 -15.66
N ALA A 356 2.70 24.01 -15.83
CA ALA A 356 3.14 23.14 -14.77
C ALA A 356 4.06 23.87 -13.78
N SER A 357 3.74 23.81 -12.50
CA SER A 357 4.63 24.33 -11.46
C SER A 357 5.80 23.37 -11.19
N LEU A 358 6.98 23.92 -10.99
CA LEU A 358 8.18 23.20 -10.55
C LEU A 358 8.44 23.37 -9.04
N ASP A 359 7.67 24.20 -8.36
CA ASP A 359 7.87 24.56 -6.96
C ASP A 359 7.06 23.67 -6.02
N HIS A 360 7.66 23.31 -4.88
CA HIS A 360 6.95 22.73 -3.74
C HIS A 360 6.17 23.84 -3.04
N ARG A 361 4.85 23.77 -3.10
CA ARG A 361 3.93 24.84 -2.66
C ARG A 361 3.00 24.37 -1.53
N PRO A 362 3.50 24.06 -0.29
CA PRO A 362 2.60 23.80 0.83
C PRO A 362 1.82 25.07 1.16
N GLY A 363 0.56 24.92 1.57
CA GLY A 363 -0.20 26.06 2.04
C GLY A 363 0.28 26.51 3.42
N ARG A 364 0.07 27.78 3.75
CA ARG A 364 0.39 28.34 5.06
C ARG A 364 -0.87 28.41 5.89
N LEU A 365 -0.88 27.75 7.03
CA LEU A 365 -2.01 27.74 7.95
C LEU A 365 -1.63 28.48 9.24
N PRO A 366 -2.54 29.31 9.81
CA PRO A 366 -2.30 29.99 11.09
C PRO A 366 -1.92 29.00 12.19
N GLY A 367 -0.79 29.25 12.84
CA GLY A 367 -0.24 28.40 13.90
C GLY A 367 0.58 27.19 13.41
N PHE A 368 0.73 27.02 12.08
CA PHE A 368 1.48 25.92 11.45
C PHE A 368 2.50 26.39 10.41
N GLU A 369 2.79 27.67 10.34
CA GLU A 369 3.62 28.29 9.30
C GLU A 369 5.03 27.68 9.24
N GLY A 370 5.61 27.39 10.40
CA GLY A 370 6.94 26.78 10.50
C GLY A 370 7.06 25.40 9.87
N GLN A 371 5.96 24.64 9.80
CA GLN A 371 5.94 23.32 9.17
C GLN A 371 6.02 23.42 7.64
N ALA A 372 5.33 24.38 7.03
CA ALA A 372 5.41 24.63 5.60
C ALA A 372 6.83 25.06 5.19
N ASP A 373 7.45 25.98 5.93
CA ASP A 373 8.83 26.41 5.67
C ASP A 373 9.85 25.30 5.87
N ALA A 374 9.67 24.47 6.90
CA ALA A 374 10.52 23.30 7.14
C ALA A 374 10.45 22.28 5.99
N TYR A 375 9.26 22.07 5.43
CA TYR A 375 9.10 21.20 4.27
C TYR A 375 9.82 21.75 3.04
N VAL A 376 9.62 23.02 2.68
CA VAL A 376 10.27 23.64 1.52
C VAL A 376 11.80 23.58 1.67
N ALA A 377 12.34 23.91 2.85
CA ALA A 377 13.77 23.82 3.12
C ALA A 377 14.31 22.40 3.03
N ARG A 378 13.54 21.39 3.46
CA ARG A 378 13.91 19.97 3.37
C ARG A 378 13.87 19.48 1.93
N ALA A 379 12.83 19.83 1.17
CA ALA A 379 12.66 19.42 -0.22
C ALA A 379 13.76 20.00 -1.14
N ALA A 380 14.32 21.14 -0.78
CA ALA A 380 15.46 21.75 -1.49
C ALA A 380 16.78 20.98 -1.27
N ARG A 381 16.87 20.16 -0.21
CA ARG A 381 18.05 19.32 0.05
C ARG A 381 18.03 18.10 -0.87
N ARG A 382 19.10 17.88 -1.62
CA ARG A 382 19.29 16.61 -2.35
C ARG A 382 19.83 15.58 -1.37
N PHE A 383 19.06 14.54 -1.13
CA PHE A 383 19.62 13.32 -0.52
C PHE A 383 20.34 12.56 -1.62
N ASP A 384 21.63 12.32 -1.44
CA ASP A 384 22.52 11.69 -2.43
C ASP A 384 22.20 10.19 -2.51
N ALA A 385 21.27 9.87 -3.35
CA ALA A 385 20.80 8.53 -3.59
C ALA A 385 20.77 8.29 -5.09
N GLY A 386 21.76 7.64 -5.58
CA GLY A 386 21.96 7.18 -6.96
C GLY A 386 20.79 7.28 -7.94
N LYS A 387 21.07 7.27 -9.21
CA LYS A 387 20.09 7.41 -10.29
C LYS A 387 19.06 6.27 -10.29
N GLY A 388 17.77 6.58 -10.22
CA GLY A 388 16.71 5.64 -10.52
C GLY A 388 15.43 5.76 -9.71
N ALA A 389 14.72 6.92 -9.73
CA ALA A 389 13.37 7.01 -9.22
C ALA A 389 12.39 6.46 -10.25
N SER A 390 11.60 5.47 -9.88
CA SER A 390 10.41 5.03 -10.60
C SER A 390 9.33 4.62 -9.58
N ALA A 391 8.11 4.31 -10.02
CA ALA A 391 7.02 3.89 -9.16
C ALA A 391 7.39 2.68 -8.29
N GLY A 392 6.80 2.57 -7.08
CA GLY A 392 7.05 1.51 -6.10
C GLY A 392 7.99 1.93 -4.97
N GLU A 393 8.26 1.00 -4.06
CA GLU A 393 9.01 1.22 -2.84
C GLU A 393 10.48 0.76 -3.01
N PRO A 394 11.47 1.66 -3.18
CA PRO A 394 12.83 1.33 -3.61
C PRO A 394 13.72 0.74 -2.50
N THR A 395 13.28 -0.35 -1.88
CA THR A 395 13.89 -0.93 -0.68
C THR A 395 15.32 -1.46 -0.87
N MET A 396 15.63 -2.03 -2.04
CA MET A 396 16.89 -2.77 -2.29
C MET A 396 17.66 -2.30 -3.52
N ALA A 397 17.14 -1.31 -4.27
CA ALA A 397 17.72 -0.90 -5.55
C ALA A 397 19.20 -0.48 -5.51
N HIS A 398 19.71 -0.08 -4.33
CA HIS A 398 21.09 0.36 -4.14
C HIS A 398 22.07 -0.73 -3.70
N LEU A 399 21.59 -1.87 -3.19
CA LEU A 399 22.46 -2.98 -2.78
C LEU A 399 22.97 -3.77 -4.00
N THR A 400 22.16 -3.95 -4.99
CA THR A 400 22.51 -4.66 -6.24
C THR A 400 23.54 -3.91 -7.08
N SER A 401 23.59 -2.57 -7.02
CA SER A 401 24.57 -1.75 -7.76
C SER A 401 25.98 -1.77 -7.14
N ARG A 402 26.13 -2.15 -5.86
CA ARG A 402 27.42 -2.20 -5.15
C ARG A 402 28.11 -3.57 -5.20
N SER A 403 27.40 -4.64 -5.53
CA SER A 403 27.97 -6.00 -5.56
C SER A 403 28.81 -6.33 -6.80
N GLY A 404 29.21 -5.33 -7.61
CA GLY A 404 30.22 -5.48 -8.68
C GLY A 404 29.83 -6.43 -9.83
N ALA A 405 28.64 -6.99 -9.85
CA ALA A 405 28.11 -7.62 -11.03
C ALA A 405 27.70 -6.52 -11.99
N GLU A 406 28.39 -6.35 -13.09
CA GLU A 406 27.89 -5.59 -14.24
C GLU A 406 26.50 -6.13 -14.56
N ALA A 407 25.49 -5.43 -14.08
CA ALA A 407 24.12 -5.73 -14.44
C ALA A 407 24.05 -5.56 -15.97
N ARG A 408 24.10 -6.66 -16.70
CA ARG A 408 23.70 -6.67 -18.10
C ARG A 408 22.31 -6.05 -18.12
N ALA A 409 22.24 -4.84 -18.66
CA ALA A 409 20.97 -4.19 -18.92
C ALA A 409 20.09 -5.20 -19.68
N PRO A 410 18.88 -5.53 -19.19
CA PRO A 410 17.98 -6.38 -19.94
C PRO A 410 17.67 -5.68 -21.26
N ALA A 411 17.69 -6.43 -22.34
CA ALA A 411 17.52 -5.94 -23.71
C ALA A 411 16.07 -5.47 -24.02
N SER A 412 15.25 -5.22 -23.02
CA SER A 412 13.91 -4.63 -23.15
C SER A 412 13.66 -3.70 -21.98
N GLY A 413 13.40 -2.41 -22.29
CA GLY A 413 13.33 -1.32 -21.33
C GLY A 413 12.25 -1.49 -20.27
N GLY A 414 12.50 -0.98 -19.10
CA GLY A 414 11.53 -0.51 -18.12
C GLY A 414 11.02 -1.50 -17.06
N ALA A 415 10.94 -2.80 -17.32
CA ALA A 415 10.34 -3.76 -16.39
C ALA A 415 11.29 -4.20 -15.25
N ALA A 416 12.55 -4.40 -15.52
CA ALA A 416 13.50 -5.01 -14.56
C ALA A 416 13.83 -4.14 -13.33
N ALA A 417 13.75 -2.81 -13.43
CA ALA A 417 14.02 -1.91 -12.29
C ALA A 417 12.86 -1.89 -11.28
N THR A 418 11.65 -2.28 -11.68
CA THR A 418 10.46 -2.36 -10.83
C THR A 418 10.42 -3.63 -9.98
N ASP A 419 11.05 -4.70 -10.42
CA ASP A 419 10.92 -6.03 -9.81
C ASP A 419 11.70 -6.18 -8.48
N LEU A 420 12.73 -5.36 -8.25
CA LEU A 420 13.46 -5.31 -6.98
C LEU A 420 12.85 -4.34 -5.95
N ARG A 421 11.75 -3.69 -6.29
CA ARG A 421 11.05 -2.76 -5.41
C ARG A 421 9.95 -3.47 -4.66
N GLY A 422 9.81 -3.17 -3.38
CA GLY A 422 8.60 -3.47 -2.63
C GLY A 422 7.42 -2.71 -3.23
N ASP A 423 6.25 -3.20 -3.01
CA ASP A 423 4.99 -2.54 -3.36
C ASP A 423 3.88 -3.03 -2.41
N THR A 424 2.67 -3.06 -2.88
CA THR A 424 1.45 -3.21 -2.10
C THR A 424 0.52 -4.17 -2.81
N VAL A 425 -0.42 -4.77 -2.10
CA VAL A 425 -1.57 -5.45 -2.66
C VAL A 425 -2.86 -4.70 -2.34
N HIS A 426 -3.94 -4.99 -3.07
CA HIS A 426 -5.23 -4.40 -2.79
C HIS A 426 -6.36 -5.41 -2.89
N ILE A 427 -7.43 -5.21 -2.10
CA ILE A 427 -8.60 -6.08 -1.99
C ILE A 427 -9.85 -5.22 -1.92
N ASP A 428 -10.84 -5.52 -2.78
CA ASP A 428 -12.19 -4.98 -2.70
C ASP A 428 -13.20 -6.12 -2.72
N VAL A 429 -14.11 -6.17 -1.75
CA VAL A 429 -15.15 -7.21 -1.63
C VAL A 429 -16.49 -6.58 -1.30
N ILE A 430 -17.53 -7.03 -1.98
CA ILE A 430 -18.93 -6.72 -1.61
C ILE A 430 -19.74 -8.04 -1.59
N ASP A 431 -20.46 -8.29 -0.51
CA ASP A 431 -21.32 -9.46 -0.38
C ASP A 431 -22.80 -9.16 -0.71
N ARG A 432 -23.60 -10.21 -0.74
CA ARG A 432 -25.05 -10.13 -1.01
C ARG A 432 -25.85 -9.32 0.02
N TRP A 433 -25.33 -9.17 1.23
CA TRP A 433 -25.95 -8.39 2.29
C TRP A 433 -25.57 -6.91 2.25
N GLY A 434 -24.61 -6.56 1.39
CA GLY A 434 -24.13 -5.20 1.18
C GLY A 434 -22.99 -4.78 2.08
N ASN A 435 -22.39 -5.69 2.85
CA ASN A 435 -21.12 -5.38 3.53
C ASN A 435 -20.04 -5.14 2.48
N MET A 436 -19.16 -4.17 2.75
CA MET A 436 -18.08 -3.79 1.84
C MET A 436 -16.75 -3.75 2.59
N VAL A 437 -15.70 -4.21 1.94
CA VAL A 437 -14.33 -4.08 2.41
C VAL A 437 -13.48 -3.51 1.30
N SER A 438 -12.67 -2.49 1.62
CA SER A 438 -11.54 -2.04 0.82
C SER A 438 -10.30 -2.11 1.72
N SER A 439 -9.28 -2.88 1.34
CA SER A 439 -8.07 -3.06 2.15
C SER A 439 -6.81 -2.97 1.29
N THR A 440 -5.77 -2.35 1.85
CA THR A 440 -4.49 -2.13 1.16
C THR A 440 -3.34 -2.66 2.02
N PRO A 441 -3.18 -3.99 2.14
CA PRO A 441 -2.09 -4.59 2.91
C PRO A 441 -0.75 -4.49 2.18
N SER A 442 0.34 -4.33 2.95
CA SER A 442 1.69 -4.21 2.42
C SER A 442 2.74 -4.49 3.50
N GLY A 443 4.03 -4.33 3.16
CA GLY A 443 5.14 -4.54 4.10
C GLY A 443 5.41 -6.01 4.39
N GLY A 444 6.53 -6.29 5.07
CA GLY A 444 6.95 -7.66 5.30
C GLY A 444 7.32 -8.40 4.01
N TRP A 445 7.83 -7.66 3.02
CA TRP A 445 8.23 -8.21 1.72
C TRP A 445 9.48 -9.06 1.83
N LEU A 446 9.62 -10.02 0.94
CA LEU A 446 10.81 -10.87 0.86
C LEU A 446 12.14 -10.10 0.76
N GLN A 447 12.10 -8.85 0.27
CA GLN A 447 13.24 -7.94 0.13
C GLN A 447 13.37 -6.91 1.26
N SER A 448 12.50 -6.91 2.26
CA SER A 448 12.56 -5.92 3.35
C SER A 448 13.55 -6.28 4.46
N ASN A 449 13.57 -7.54 4.85
CA ASN A 449 14.36 -8.07 5.96
C ASN A 449 14.74 -9.54 5.72
N PRO A 450 15.73 -10.10 6.43
CA PRO A 450 15.91 -11.54 6.50
C PRO A 450 14.67 -12.23 7.06
N CYS A 451 14.38 -13.42 6.57
CA CYS A 451 13.34 -14.27 7.17
C CYS A 451 13.68 -14.62 8.61
N ILE A 452 12.69 -14.58 9.49
CA ILE A 452 12.86 -15.02 10.88
C ILE A 452 13.05 -16.54 10.88
N PRO A 453 14.14 -17.05 11.51
CA PRO A 453 14.41 -18.49 11.56
C PRO A 453 13.21 -19.29 12.08
N GLY A 454 12.81 -20.31 11.33
CA GLY A 454 11.71 -21.22 11.68
C GLY A 454 10.30 -20.66 11.44
N LEU A 455 10.12 -19.36 11.09
CA LEU A 455 8.80 -18.78 10.84
C LEU A 455 8.45 -18.66 9.36
N GLY A 456 9.45 -18.59 8.46
CA GLY A 456 9.25 -18.57 7.02
C GLY A 456 8.80 -17.23 6.44
N PHE A 457 8.93 -16.11 7.17
CA PHE A 457 8.61 -14.77 6.70
C PHE A 457 9.58 -13.72 7.24
N PRO A 458 9.80 -12.61 6.53
CA PRO A 458 10.60 -11.46 6.98
C PRO A 458 9.75 -10.44 7.74
N LEU A 459 10.41 -9.56 8.49
CA LEU A 459 9.80 -8.37 9.10
C LEU A 459 9.61 -7.25 8.07
N ASN A 460 8.83 -6.22 8.43
CA ASN A 460 8.62 -5.04 7.60
C ASN A 460 9.81 -4.07 7.65
N SER A 461 9.74 -3.02 6.78
CA SER A 461 10.70 -1.92 6.72
C SER A 461 10.03 -0.55 6.81
N ARG A 462 8.91 -0.44 7.54
CA ARG A 462 8.06 0.77 7.57
C ARG A 462 8.66 1.94 8.34
N ALA A 463 9.64 1.73 9.22
CA ALA A 463 10.32 2.83 9.90
C ALA A 463 11.08 3.75 8.93
N GLN A 464 11.40 3.30 7.70
CA GLN A 464 11.98 4.15 6.65
C GLN A 464 11.12 5.38 6.31
N MET A 465 9.83 5.36 6.66
CA MET A 465 8.91 6.48 6.45
C MET A 465 9.04 7.58 7.51
N PHE A 466 9.81 7.40 8.55
CA PHE A 466 10.16 8.44 9.50
C PHE A 466 11.31 9.32 9.01
N TRP A 467 11.35 10.54 9.52
CA TRP A 467 12.50 11.42 9.42
C TRP A 467 13.34 11.36 10.70
N LEU A 468 14.66 11.38 10.53
CA LEU A 468 15.60 11.54 11.65
C LEU A 468 15.86 13.02 11.99
N GLU A 469 14.89 13.88 11.69
CA GLU A 469 14.86 15.29 12.05
C GLU A 469 13.80 15.51 13.12
N GLU A 470 14.10 16.34 14.11
CA GLU A 470 13.17 16.69 15.18
C GLU A 470 12.14 17.74 14.73
N GLY A 471 10.98 17.78 15.38
CA GLY A 471 9.97 18.82 15.16
C GLY A 471 9.07 18.63 13.94
N LEU A 472 9.24 17.54 13.17
CA LEU A 472 8.36 17.25 12.05
C LEU A 472 7.17 16.37 12.48
N PRO A 473 6.01 16.47 11.80
CA PRO A 473 4.88 15.55 12.05
C PRO A 473 5.26 14.08 11.86
N THR A 474 6.28 13.80 11.06
CA THR A 474 6.79 12.46 10.73
C THR A 474 8.18 12.19 11.32
N SER A 475 8.63 12.95 12.33
CA SER A 475 9.85 12.65 13.09
C SER A 475 9.75 11.27 13.75
N LEU A 476 10.84 10.50 13.74
CA LEU A 476 10.90 9.24 14.48
C LEU A 476 10.72 9.48 15.98
N ALA A 477 9.80 8.75 16.58
CA ALA A 477 9.62 8.72 18.03
C ALA A 477 9.07 7.36 18.45
N PRO A 478 9.48 6.83 19.63
CA PRO A 478 8.90 5.60 20.19
C PRO A 478 7.38 5.65 20.27
N GLY A 479 6.71 4.57 19.89
CA GLY A 479 5.25 4.46 19.90
C GLY A 479 4.51 5.20 18.79
N ARG A 480 5.18 6.04 18.00
CA ARG A 480 4.57 6.77 16.88
C ARG A 480 4.36 5.85 15.68
N ARG A 481 3.23 5.97 15.00
CA ARG A 481 2.98 5.35 13.69
C ARG A 481 3.74 6.12 12.60
N PRO A 482 4.47 5.43 11.69
CA PRO A 482 4.98 6.09 10.49
C PRO A 482 3.80 6.50 9.59
N ARG A 483 3.93 7.63 8.88
CA ARG A 483 2.92 8.03 7.90
C ARG A 483 2.96 7.07 6.70
N THR A 484 2.04 6.12 6.67
CA THR A 484 1.97 5.10 5.62
C THR A 484 1.41 5.66 4.30
N THR A 485 1.81 5.04 3.19
CA THR A 485 1.22 5.28 1.86
C THR A 485 -0.03 4.43 1.60
N LEU A 486 -0.37 3.52 2.50
CA LEU A 486 -1.49 2.60 2.34
C LEU A 486 -2.83 3.33 2.51
N THR A 487 -3.69 3.22 1.49
CA THR A 487 -4.84 4.11 1.37
C THR A 487 -6.03 3.45 0.68
N PRO A 488 -6.74 2.52 1.35
CA PRO A 488 -8.01 2.01 0.87
C PRO A 488 -9.05 3.12 0.77
N SER A 489 -10.08 2.94 -0.07
CA SER A 489 -11.16 3.90 -0.26
C SER A 489 -12.53 3.24 -0.24
N LEU A 490 -13.50 3.90 0.42
CA LEU A 490 -14.92 3.69 0.19
C LEU A 490 -15.56 5.00 -0.27
N ALA A 491 -16.59 4.92 -1.10
CA ALA A 491 -17.40 6.09 -1.44
C ALA A 491 -18.89 5.77 -1.34
N SER A 492 -19.64 6.73 -0.78
CA SER A 492 -21.09 6.71 -0.66
C SER A 492 -21.71 7.61 -1.72
N LEU A 493 -22.79 7.18 -2.37
CA LEU A 493 -23.62 7.97 -3.26
C LEU A 493 -24.95 8.27 -2.56
N HIS A 494 -25.31 9.54 -2.44
CA HIS A 494 -26.49 9.99 -1.68
C HIS A 494 -26.57 9.38 -0.26
N GLY A 495 -25.41 9.31 0.42
CA GLY A 495 -25.28 8.76 1.77
C GLY A 495 -25.26 7.23 1.86
N ARG A 496 -25.38 6.50 0.74
CA ARG A 496 -25.33 5.03 0.73
C ARG A 496 -23.95 4.54 0.26
N PRO A 497 -23.23 3.72 1.03
CA PRO A 497 -21.98 3.10 0.59
C PRO A 497 -22.20 2.32 -0.71
N THR A 498 -21.41 2.66 -1.72
CA THR A 498 -21.67 2.26 -3.10
C THR A 498 -20.44 1.70 -3.78
N LEU A 499 -19.24 2.26 -3.50
CA LEU A 499 -18.01 1.96 -4.22
C LEU A 499 -16.87 1.66 -3.22
N ALA A 500 -16.22 0.52 -3.37
CA ALA A 500 -14.94 0.16 -2.77
C ALA A 500 -13.87 0.19 -3.86
N PHE A 501 -12.72 0.83 -3.63
CA PHE A 501 -11.69 0.95 -4.65
C PHE A 501 -10.32 1.25 -4.07
N GLY A 502 -9.29 0.89 -4.81
CA GLY A 502 -7.93 1.20 -4.40
C GLY A 502 -6.86 0.76 -5.39
N SER A 503 -5.63 0.92 -4.97
CA SER A 503 -4.47 0.59 -5.80
C SER A 503 -3.25 0.31 -4.93
N PRO A 504 -2.38 -0.64 -5.28
CA PRO A 504 -0.96 -0.61 -4.91
C PRO A 504 -0.25 0.62 -5.49
N GLY A 505 1.04 0.83 -5.15
CA GLY A 505 1.89 1.81 -5.82
C GLY A 505 2.54 2.87 -4.95
N GLY A 506 2.66 2.68 -3.65
CA GLY A 506 3.33 3.64 -2.78
C GLY A 506 2.70 5.03 -2.83
N ASP A 507 3.49 6.06 -3.10
CA ASP A 507 3.02 7.46 -3.19
C ASP A 507 2.04 7.72 -4.35
N GLN A 508 1.94 6.81 -5.33
CA GLN A 508 1.07 6.95 -6.50
C GLN A 508 -0.35 6.45 -6.26
N GLN A 509 -0.61 5.71 -5.19
CA GLN A 509 -1.90 5.06 -4.91
C GLN A 509 -3.08 6.03 -5.02
N ASP A 510 -3.03 7.16 -4.33
CA ASP A 510 -4.12 8.14 -4.34
C ASP A 510 -4.28 8.86 -5.70
N GLN A 511 -3.22 8.96 -6.50
CA GLN A 511 -3.27 9.57 -7.82
C GLN A 511 -4.12 8.71 -8.77
N TRP A 512 -3.85 7.41 -8.83
CA TRP A 512 -4.61 6.50 -9.70
C TRP A 512 -6.04 6.31 -9.22
N GLN A 513 -6.25 6.24 -7.90
CA GLN A 513 -7.59 6.20 -7.31
C GLN A 513 -8.41 7.46 -7.64
N LEU A 514 -7.79 8.64 -7.58
CA LEU A 514 -8.41 9.90 -7.95
C LEU A 514 -8.83 9.89 -9.43
N ILE A 515 -7.94 9.46 -10.34
CA ILE A 515 -8.22 9.36 -11.78
C ILE A 515 -9.41 8.41 -12.04
N LEU A 516 -9.41 7.21 -11.44
CA LEU A 516 -10.51 6.26 -11.53
C LEU A 516 -11.82 6.91 -11.09
N PHE A 517 -11.82 7.53 -9.90
CA PHE A 517 -13.01 8.12 -9.31
C PHE A 517 -13.58 9.25 -10.20
N LEU A 518 -12.73 10.18 -10.66
CA LEU A 518 -13.16 11.28 -11.52
C LEU A 518 -13.73 10.79 -12.85
N ARG A 519 -13.08 9.82 -13.51
CA ARG A 519 -13.56 9.23 -14.76
C ARG A 519 -14.90 8.53 -14.58
N HIS A 520 -15.07 7.82 -13.46
CA HIS A 520 -16.32 7.14 -13.16
C HIS A 520 -17.46 8.11 -12.85
N VAL A 521 -17.19 9.14 -12.04
CA VAL A 521 -18.22 10.06 -11.52
C VAL A 521 -18.60 11.14 -12.55
N HIS A 522 -17.62 11.75 -13.23
CA HIS A 522 -17.88 12.85 -14.16
C HIS A 522 -18.12 12.41 -15.61
N HIS A 523 -17.44 11.36 -16.04
CA HIS A 523 -17.52 10.91 -17.44
C HIS A 523 -18.38 9.66 -17.62
N GLY A 524 -18.92 9.09 -16.52
CA GLY A 524 -19.81 7.93 -16.58
C GLY A 524 -19.15 6.64 -17.09
N LEU A 525 -17.80 6.56 -17.07
CA LEU A 525 -17.11 5.36 -17.50
C LEU A 525 -17.44 4.19 -16.57
N GLY A 526 -17.65 2.99 -17.13
CA GLY A 526 -17.71 1.76 -16.36
C GLY A 526 -16.41 1.54 -15.58
N LEU A 527 -16.43 0.69 -14.54
CA LEU A 527 -15.23 0.48 -13.71
C LEU A 527 -14.06 -0.05 -14.54
N GLN A 528 -14.31 -1.04 -15.42
CA GLN A 528 -13.25 -1.60 -16.26
C GLN A 528 -12.78 -0.60 -17.34
N GLU A 529 -13.70 0.18 -17.91
CA GLU A 529 -13.35 1.24 -18.86
C GLU A 529 -12.43 2.29 -18.23
N ALA A 530 -12.77 2.76 -17.01
CA ALA A 530 -11.98 3.74 -16.28
C ALA A 530 -10.59 3.22 -15.87
N ILE A 531 -10.49 1.91 -15.53
CA ILE A 531 -9.23 1.24 -15.21
C ILE A 531 -8.36 1.06 -16.46
N ASP A 532 -8.96 0.70 -17.60
CA ASP A 532 -8.25 0.41 -18.85
C ASP A 532 -7.73 1.66 -19.55
N THR A 533 -8.37 2.81 -19.33
CA THR A 533 -7.94 4.09 -19.89
C THR A 533 -6.51 4.44 -19.46
N PRO A 534 -5.68 5.05 -20.34
CA PRO A 534 -4.29 5.40 -20.03
C PRO A 534 -4.13 6.12 -18.70
N LEU A 535 -3.20 5.67 -17.87
CA LEU A 535 -2.94 6.23 -16.56
C LEU A 535 -1.67 7.08 -16.54
N PHE A 536 -1.62 7.98 -15.59
CA PHE A 536 -0.49 8.87 -15.33
C PHE A 536 -0.30 9.11 -13.84
N HIS A 537 0.86 9.62 -13.46
CA HIS A 537 1.15 10.09 -12.10
C HIS A 537 2.34 11.05 -12.09
N THR A 538 2.49 11.79 -11.00
CA THR A 538 3.64 12.64 -10.76
C THR A 538 4.51 12.14 -9.60
N SER A 539 5.82 12.34 -9.70
CA SER A 539 6.80 12.19 -8.63
C SER A 539 7.42 13.54 -8.25
N HIS A 540 6.67 14.62 -8.42
CA HIS A 540 7.10 16.00 -8.16
C HIS A 540 7.53 16.23 -6.71
N PHE A 541 6.83 15.63 -5.75
CA PHE A 541 7.03 15.78 -4.32
C PHE A 541 8.02 14.77 -3.76
N GLN A 542 8.47 15.01 -2.52
CA GLN A 542 9.40 14.13 -1.84
C GLN A 542 8.77 12.76 -1.54
N GLY A 543 9.45 11.69 -1.96
CA GLY A 543 8.98 10.32 -1.79
C GLY A 543 8.93 9.87 -0.32
N SER A 544 8.00 8.98 0.00
CA SER A 544 7.81 8.45 1.35
C SER A 544 8.86 7.39 1.75
N PHE A 545 9.59 6.86 0.79
CA PHE A 545 10.54 5.76 0.98
C PHE A 545 11.99 6.22 0.82
N TYR A 546 12.90 5.47 1.45
CA TYR A 546 14.33 5.65 1.25
C TYR A 546 14.67 5.59 -0.25
N PRO A 547 15.45 6.52 -0.80
CA PRO A 547 16.16 7.62 -0.14
C PRO A 547 15.46 8.99 -0.22
N ARG A 548 14.15 9.05 -0.33
CA ARG A 548 13.35 10.28 -0.29
C ARG A 548 13.54 11.20 -1.50
N GLU A 549 13.67 10.64 -2.68
CA GLU A 549 13.82 11.40 -3.92
C GLU A 549 12.60 12.27 -4.23
N ALA A 550 12.84 13.41 -4.89
CA ALA A 550 11.82 14.26 -5.48
C ALA A 550 12.22 14.59 -6.91
N ARG A 551 11.23 14.68 -7.80
CA ARG A 551 11.44 15.02 -9.23
C ARG A 551 10.51 16.17 -9.61
N PRO A 552 10.83 17.44 -9.27
CA PRO A 552 9.98 18.58 -9.58
C PRO A 552 9.60 18.64 -11.06
N GLY A 553 8.31 18.84 -11.34
CA GLY A 553 7.77 18.89 -12.70
C GLY A 553 7.55 17.52 -13.38
N HIS A 554 8.01 16.42 -12.80
CA HIS A 554 7.89 15.09 -13.38
C HIS A 554 6.43 14.66 -13.54
N LEU A 555 6.12 14.10 -14.71
CA LEU A 555 4.85 13.46 -15.04
C LEU A 555 5.13 12.21 -15.86
N MET A 556 4.84 11.04 -15.29
CA MET A 556 4.83 9.78 -16.05
C MET A 556 3.43 9.53 -16.61
N ILE A 557 3.35 9.16 -17.88
CA ILE A 557 2.09 8.87 -18.58
C ILE A 557 2.28 7.75 -19.60
N GLU A 558 1.30 6.86 -19.73
CA GLU A 558 1.30 5.80 -20.75
C GLU A 558 1.21 6.40 -22.17
N THR A 559 2.07 5.93 -23.08
CA THR A 559 2.12 6.41 -24.49
C THR A 559 0.82 6.16 -25.25
N SER A 560 -0.03 5.25 -24.76
CA SER A 560 -1.39 5.04 -25.28
C SER A 560 -2.33 6.25 -25.15
N ALA A 561 -1.96 7.28 -24.37
CA ALA A 561 -2.66 8.58 -24.36
C ALA A 561 -2.54 9.33 -25.69
N GLY A 562 -1.56 8.99 -26.51
CA GLY A 562 -1.33 9.57 -27.85
C GLY A 562 -0.33 10.72 -27.89
N PRO A 563 0.31 10.92 -29.05
CA PRO A 563 1.41 11.89 -29.21
C PRO A 563 0.99 13.34 -28.99
N ASP A 564 -0.24 13.71 -29.35
CA ASP A 564 -0.75 15.08 -29.19
C ASP A 564 -0.91 15.43 -27.71
N VAL A 565 -1.38 14.50 -26.87
CA VAL A 565 -1.51 14.67 -25.43
C VAL A 565 -0.13 14.85 -24.80
N LEU A 566 0.85 14.01 -25.19
CA LEU A 566 2.22 14.10 -24.70
C LEU A 566 2.88 15.43 -25.07
N ALA A 567 2.70 15.89 -26.33
CA ALA A 567 3.19 17.17 -26.79
C ALA A 567 2.56 18.36 -26.05
N ALA A 568 1.23 18.32 -25.85
CA ALA A 568 0.51 19.36 -25.12
C ALA A 568 0.93 19.45 -23.64
N LEU A 569 1.20 18.32 -22.97
CA LEU A 569 1.71 18.31 -21.60
C LEU A 569 3.13 18.88 -21.50
N ARG A 570 4.01 18.56 -22.47
CA ARG A 570 5.35 19.17 -22.55
C ARG A 570 5.29 20.67 -22.81
N ALA A 571 4.37 21.10 -23.66
CA ALA A 571 4.16 22.53 -23.94
C ALA A 571 3.71 23.32 -22.71
N ARG A 572 3.02 22.67 -21.77
CA ARG A 572 2.66 23.23 -20.46
C ARG A 572 3.82 23.19 -19.44
N GLY A 573 5.00 22.69 -19.80
CA GLY A 573 6.18 22.63 -18.93
C GLY A 573 6.30 21.41 -18.03
N HIS A 574 5.46 20.36 -18.20
CA HIS A 574 5.69 19.09 -17.53
C HIS A 574 6.94 18.38 -18.05
N LEU A 575 7.73 17.81 -17.15
CA LEU A 575 8.82 16.90 -17.49
C LEU A 575 8.24 15.50 -17.74
N VAL A 576 7.72 15.31 -18.95
CA VAL A 576 6.99 14.11 -19.35
C VAL A 576 7.94 12.93 -19.56
N GLU A 577 7.78 11.89 -18.74
CA GLU A 577 8.37 10.56 -18.90
C GLU A 577 7.33 9.64 -19.53
N GLU A 578 7.67 9.09 -20.67
CA GLU A 578 6.80 8.16 -21.40
C GLU A 578 6.91 6.77 -20.81
N ALA A 579 5.76 6.16 -20.50
CA ALA A 579 5.66 4.79 -20.06
C ALA A 579 5.01 3.94 -21.16
N GLU A 580 5.48 2.70 -21.30
CA GLU A 580 4.84 1.74 -22.20
C GLU A 580 3.36 1.53 -21.82
N PRO A 581 2.50 1.25 -22.81
CA PRO A 581 1.11 0.91 -22.53
C PRO A 581 0.98 -0.22 -21.52
N TRP A 582 0.00 -0.10 -20.61
CA TRP A 582 -0.30 -1.10 -19.58
C TRP A 582 0.77 -1.29 -18.50
N THR A 583 1.55 -0.25 -18.22
CA THR A 583 2.61 -0.31 -17.19
C THR A 583 2.37 0.61 -16.00
N VAL A 584 1.43 1.57 -16.09
CA VAL A 584 1.15 2.56 -15.04
C VAL A 584 -0.16 2.24 -14.32
N GLY A 585 -0.11 2.09 -12.98
CA GLY A 585 -1.28 1.88 -12.13
C GLY A 585 -1.66 0.41 -11.93
N ARG A 586 -2.43 0.16 -10.85
CA ARG A 586 -2.80 -1.21 -10.43
C ARG A 586 -4.15 -1.26 -9.74
N LEU A 587 -5.14 -0.58 -10.30
CA LEU A 587 -6.46 -0.38 -9.70
C LEU A 587 -7.28 -1.66 -9.62
N THR A 588 -8.03 -1.81 -8.52
CA THR A 588 -9.23 -2.65 -8.44
C THR A 588 -10.40 -1.84 -7.91
N ALA A 589 -11.60 -2.28 -8.18
CA ALA A 589 -12.82 -1.66 -7.67
C ALA A 589 -13.98 -2.65 -7.61
N ALA A 590 -14.87 -2.45 -6.65
CA ALA A 590 -16.14 -3.14 -6.52
C ALA A 590 -17.25 -2.12 -6.21
N ARG A 591 -18.42 -2.28 -6.84
CA ARG A 591 -19.55 -1.35 -6.71
C ARG A 591 -20.85 -2.11 -6.51
N ARG A 592 -21.75 -1.53 -5.69
CA ARG A 592 -23.14 -1.93 -5.56
C ARG A 592 -24.03 -0.86 -6.14
N ASP A 593 -24.80 -1.19 -7.17
CA ASP A 593 -25.76 -0.28 -7.78
C ASP A 593 -27.07 -0.23 -6.96
N PRO A 594 -27.90 0.82 -7.12
CA PRO A 594 -29.14 0.97 -6.35
C PRO A 594 -30.16 -0.16 -6.55
N ASP A 595 -30.12 -0.84 -7.69
CA ASP A 595 -30.98 -2.00 -8.01
C ASP A 595 -30.48 -3.31 -7.37
N GLY A 596 -29.35 -3.27 -6.65
CA GLY A 596 -28.73 -4.44 -6.02
C GLY A 596 -27.70 -5.15 -6.88
N THR A 597 -27.51 -4.75 -8.13
CA THR A 597 -26.44 -5.29 -8.99
C THR A 597 -25.08 -4.99 -8.38
N LEU A 598 -24.25 -6.01 -8.28
CA LEU A 598 -22.84 -5.90 -7.86
C LEU A 598 -21.95 -5.87 -9.10
N ARG A 599 -20.95 -5.01 -9.08
CA ARG A 599 -20.01 -4.86 -10.18
C ARG A 599 -18.58 -4.91 -9.64
N ALA A 600 -17.65 -5.47 -10.42
CA ALA A 600 -16.24 -5.43 -10.06
C ALA A 600 -15.35 -5.37 -11.29
N ALA A 601 -14.18 -4.76 -11.11
CA ALA A 601 -13.16 -4.64 -12.15
C ALA A 601 -11.75 -4.72 -11.53
N ALA A 602 -10.78 -5.14 -12.34
CA ALA A 602 -9.39 -5.20 -11.93
C ALA A 602 -8.48 -4.85 -13.10
N THR A 603 -7.34 -4.26 -12.79
CA THR A 603 -6.34 -3.88 -13.78
C THR A 603 -5.82 -5.07 -14.58
N PRO A 604 -5.64 -4.93 -15.91
CA PRO A 604 -4.89 -5.91 -16.71
C PRO A 604 -3.38 -5.78 -16.54
N ARG A 605 -2.92 -4.64 -16.01
CA ARG A 605 -1.51 -4.30 -15.84
C ARG A 605 -0.85 -5.32 -14.91
N LEU A 606 0.37 -5.71 -15.23
CA LEU A 606 1.10 -6.81 -14.59
C LEU A 606 0.49 -8.21 -14.78
N MET A 607 -0.67 -8.33 -15.46
CA MET A 607 -1.31 -9.59 -15.85
C MET A 607 -1.62 -10.57 -14.70
N GLN A 608 -1.88 -10.08 -13.50
CA GLN A 608 -2.11 -10.91 -12.31
C GLN A 608 -3.37 -10.55 -11.51
N ALA A 609 -3.78 -9.28 -11.52
CA ALA A 609 -5.00 -8.84 -10.83
C ALA A 609 -6.26 -9.42 -11.50
N TYR A 610 -7.28 -9.74 -10.71
CA TYR A 610 -8.53 -10.28 -11.21
C TYR A 610 -9.73 -9.89 -10.33
N ALA A 611 -10.90 -9.76 -10.99
CA ALA A 611 -12.19 -9.63 -10.33
C ALA A 611 -13.05 -10.85 -10.65
N ILE A 612 -13.75 -11.36 -9.67
CA ILE A 612 -14.67 -12.50 -9.76
C ILE A 612 -15.99 -12.12 -9.10
N GLY A 613 -17.10 -12.61 -9.64
CA GLY A 613 -18.42 -12.41 -9.06
C GLY A 613 -19.51 -13.16 -9.78
N ARG A 614 -20.68 -13.30 -9.13
CA ARG A 614 -21.89 -13.90 -9.70
C ARG A 614 -23.17 -13.43 -8.99
#